data_32bc1d496c509e31eab3a21ee8752413
#
_entry.id   32bc1d496c509e31eab3a21ee8752413
#
_cell.length_a   1.000
_cell.length_b   1.000
_cell.length_c   1.000
_cell.angle_alpha   90.00
_cell.angle_beta   90.00
_cell.angle_gamma   90.00
#
_symmetry.space_group_name_H-M   'P 1'
#
loop_
_entity.id
_entity.type
_entity.pdbx_description
1 polymer ?
#
loop_
_entity_poly.entity_id
_entity_poly.type
_entity_poly.pdbx_seq_one_letter_code
_entity_poly.pdbx_strand_id
1 'polypeptide(L)'
;MTPNSIQTTTPEVVLQLDNVSIWYTPEKSAVTHVSAEIYDHEITAIMGPSGCGKSTLLRAINRMHELYPGIRTDGRILLQGENILEKDPMVVRRMAGMVFQQPNPFPTMSIADNVMAGYKLNGIKVSKAQREEILTTSLQSVGLWEEVKDRLDKRGSFLSGG
;
A
#
# COMPACT_ATOMS: atom_id res chain seq x y z
N MET A 1 16.78 13.05 -41.52
CA MET A 1 16.44 13.11 -40.09
C MET A 1 14.94 12.90 -39.96
N THR A 2 14.51 11.68 -39.66
CA THR A 2 13.12 11.33 -39.43
C THR A 2 12.72 11.78 -38.03
N PRO A 3 11.60 12.49 -37.83
CA PRO A 3 11.15 12.86 -36.51
C PRO A 3 10.75 11.62 -35.73
N ASN A 4 11.31 11.49 -34.54
CA ASN A 4 10.99 10.46 -33.58
C ASN A 4 9.54 10.64 -33.15
N SER A 5 8.64 9.76 -33.63
CA SER A 5 7.24 9.76 -33.22
C SER A 5 7.19 9.32 -31.73
N ILE A 6 6.93 10.25 -30.86
CA ILE A 6 6.57 9.99 -29.47
C ILE A 6 5.27 9.19 -29.52
N GLN A 7 5.35 7.88 -29.30
CA GLN A 7 4.16 7.06 -29.07
C GLN A 7 3.57 7.50 -27.74
N THR A 8 2.54 8.34 -27.80
CA THR A 8 1.66 8.61 -26.65
C THR A 8 0.83 7.36 -26.40
N THR A 9 1.33 6.44 -25.58
CA THR A 9 0.52 5.37 -25.04
C THR A 9 -0.51 6.03 -24.11
N THR A 10 -1.80 5.79 -24.35
CA THR A 10 -2.86 6.19 -23.43
C THR A 10 -2.56 5.56 -22.07
N PRO A 11 -2.51 6.33 -20.97
CA PRO A 11 -2.22 5.75 -19.65
C PRO A 11 -3.26 4.67 -19.32
N GLU A 12 -2.77 3.53 -18.83
CA GLU A 12 -3.61 2.40 -18.45
C GLU A 12 -4.21 2.66 -17.06
N VAL A 13 -5.53 2.44 -16.91
CA VAL A 13 -6.22 2.55 -15.62
C VAL A 13 -5.86 1.33 -14.77
N VAL A 14 -5.09 1.52 -13.71
CA VAL A 14 -4.68 0.45 -12.79
C VAL A 14 -5.69 0.25 -11.65
N LEU A 15 -6.33 1.33 -11.20
CA LEU A 15 -7.35 1.29 -10.17
C LEU A 15 -8.54 2.18 -10.55
N GLN A 16 -9.75 1.60 -10.49
CA GLN A 16 -10.99 2.34 -10.73
C GLN A 16 -11.90 2.24 -9.51
N LEU A 17 -12.35 3.37 -9.04
CA LEU A 17 -13.43 3.49 -8.07
C LEU A 17 -14.72 3.75 -8.83
N ASP A 18 -15.74 2.94 -8.60
CA ASP A 18 -17.04 3.06 -9.27
C ASP A 18 -18.13 3.16 -8.23
N ASN A 19 -18.62 4.38 -8.02
CA ASN A 19 -19.71 4.71 -7.12
C ASN A 19 -19.49 4.21 -5.67
N VAL A 20 -18.28 4.30 -5.17
CA VAL A 20 -17.87 3.75 -3.86
C VAL A 20 -18.48 4.56 -2.73
N SER A 21 -19.17 3.89 -1.82
CA SER A 21 -19.68 4.45 -0.57
C SER A 21 -19.30 3.55 0.60
N ILE A 22 -18.91 4.14 1.74
CA ILE A 22 -18.43 3.41 2.92
C ILE A 22 -19.06 3.98 4.18
N TRP A 23 -19.60 3.10 5.03
CA TRP A 23 -20.23 3.44 6.30
C TRP A 23 -19.56 2.70 7.45
N TYR A 24 -19.25 3.42 8.54
CA TYR A 24 -18.85 2.83 9.81
C TYR A 24 -20.04 2.48 10.70
N THR A 25 -21.15 3.23 10.56
CA THR A 25 -22.44 2.93 11.18
C THR A 25 -23.55 3.12 10.16
N PRO A 26 -24.74 2.53 10.35
CA PRO A 26 -25.86 2.68 9.41
C PRO A 26 -26.22 4.15 9.10
N GLU A 27 -26.02 5.05 10.08
CA GLU A 27 -26.45 6.45 9.99
C GLU A 27 -25.34 7.38 9.45
N LYS A 28 -24.08 6.95 9.45
CA LYS A 28 -22.96 7.82 9.12
C LYS A 28 -22.07 7.23 8.03
N SER A 29 -22.18 7.77 6.83
CA SER A 29 -21.22 7.50 5.76
C SER A 29 -19.93 8.27 6.00
N ALA A 30 -18.79 7.61 5.75
CA ALA A 30 -17.48 8.21 5.75
C ALA A 30 -17.05 8.61 4.33
N VAL A 31 -17.54 7.90 3.33
CA VAL A 31 -17.32 8.14 1.90
C VAL A 31 -18.65 7.93 1.18
N THR A 32 -18.99 8.78 0.22
CA THR A 32 -20.29 8.73 -0.48
C THR A 32 -20.10 8.94 -1.97
N HIS A 33 -20.51 7.96 -2.78
CA HIS A 33 -20.57 7.99 -4.25
C HIS A 33 -19.28 8.47 -4.93
N VAL A 34 -18.12 7.99 -4.46
CA VAL A 34 -16.82 8.35 -5.07
C VAL A 34 -16.58 7.49 -6.31
N SER A 35 -16.33 8.18 -7.43
CA SER A 35 -15.85 7.56 -8.67
C SER A 35 -14.57 8.28 -9.11
N ALA A 36 -13.54 7.51 -9.45
CA ALA A 36 -12.24 8.00 -9.88
C ALA A 36 -11.46 6.92 -10.63
N GLU A 37 -10.55 7.36 -11.47
CA GLU A 37 -9.57 6.50 -12.14
C GLU A 37 -8.17 6.88 -11.71
N ILE A 38 -7.34 5.89 -11.42
CA ILE A 38 -5.94 6.02 -11.08
C ILE A 38 -5.14 5.27 -12.15
N TYR A 39 -4.19 5.94 -12.74
CA TYR A 39 -3.42 5.46 -13.87
C TYR A 39 -2.10 4.83 -13.43
N ASP A 40 -1.65 3.83 -14.20
CA ASP A 40 -0.38 3.17 -13.96
C ASP A 40 0.79 4.14 -14.16
N HIS A 41 1.85 3.94 -13.37
CA HIS A 41 3.05 4.78 -13.37
C HIS A 41 2.82 6.27 -13.04
N GLU A 42 1.67 6.63 -12.46
CA GLU A 42 1.35 7.99 -12.04
C GLU A 42 1.22 8.11 -10.51
N ILE A 43 1.43 9.35 -10.02
CA ILE A 43 1.18 9.70 -8.62
C ILE A 43 -0.15 10.45 -8.53
N THR A 44 -1.14 9.82 -7.89
CA THR A 44 -2.44 10.44 -7.62
C THR A 44 -2.51 10.95 -6.19
N ALA A 45 -2.77 12.25 -6.00
CA ALA A 45 -2.93 12.86 -4.68
C ALA A 45 -4.42 13.01 -4.30
N ILE A 46 -4.80 12.52 -3.11
CA ILE A 46 -6.13 12.73 -2.53
C ILE A 46 -6.03 13.83 -1.49
N MET A 47 -6.65 14.98 -1.77
CA MET A 47 -6.64 16.16 -0.90
C MET A 47 -8.01 16.48 -0.34
N GLY A 48 -8.06 17.16 0.79
CA GLY A 48 -9.29 17.62 1.43
C GLY A 48 -9.12 17.84 2.94
N PRO A 49 -10.10 18.43 3.62
CA PRO A 49 -10.05 18.74 5.05
C PRO A 49 -9.92 17.48 5.92
N SER A 50 -9.53 17.67 7.19
CA SER A 50 -9.49 16.57 8.14
C SER A 50 -10.88 15.95 8.32
N GLY A 51 -10.95 14.63 8.41
CA GLY A 51 -12.21 13.89 8.61
C GLY A 51 -13.09 13.68 7.37
N CYS A 52 -12.71 14.16 6.17
CA CYS A 52 -13.51 14.00 4.95
C CYS A 52 -13.46 12.60 4.30
N GLY A 53 -12.85 11.60 4.93
CA GLY A 53 -12.87 10.21 4.43
C GLY A 53 -11.63 9.74 3.65
N LYS A 54 -10.59 10.57 3.45
CA LYS A 54 -9.37 10.21 2.69
C LYS A 54 -8.73 8.90 3.14
N SER A 55 -8.47 8.78 4.44
CA SER A 55 -7.86 7.57 5.01
C SER A 55 -8.79 6.36 4.95
N THR A 56 -10.10 6.57 5.00
CA THR A 56 -11.10 5.50 4.82
C THR A 56 -11.05 4.97 3.39
N LEU A 57 -11.01 5.87 2.40
CA LEU A 57 -10.92 5.50 1.00
C LEU A 57 -9.60 4.77 0.69
N LEU A 58 -8.45 5.29 1.17
CA LEU A 58 -7.17 4.62 1.01
C LEU A 58 -7.15 3.21 1.63
N ARG A 59 -7.74 3.06 2.83
CA ARG A 59 -7.86 1.73 3.47
C ARG A 59 -8.83 0.80 2.74
N ALA A 60 -9.78 1.34 1.98
CA ALA A 60 -10.69 0.52 1.19
C ALA A 60 -9.97 -0.13 -0.01
N ILE A 61 -9.01 0.57 -0.62
CA ILE A 61 -8.25 0.07 -1.77
C ILE A 61 -7.47 -1.22 -1.45
N ASN A 62 -7.01 -1.39 -0.21
CA ASN A 62 -6.34 -2.64 0.21
C ASN A 62 -7.16 -3.46 1.21
N ARG A 63 -8.45 -3.16 1.35
CA ARG A 63 -9.41 -3.84 2.22
C ARG A 63 -9.04 -3.82 3.72
N MET A 64 -8.20 -2.87 4.16
CA MET A 64 -7.91 -2.69 5.58
C MET A 64 -9.05 -2.03 6.35
N HIS A 65 -9.99 -1.35 5.69
CA HIS A 65 -11.18 -0.80 6.32
C HIS A 65 -12.05 -1.91 6.95
N GLU A 66 -12.08 -3.12 6.36
CA GLU A 66 -12.84 -4.27 6.87
C GLU A 66 -12.36 -4.82 8.21
N LEU A 67 -11.20 -4.34 8.72
CA LEU A 67 -10.76 -4.65 10.08
C LEU A 67 -11.63 -3.95 11.16
N TYR A 68 -12.45 -2.98 10.77
CA TYR A 68 -13.43 -2.35 11.66
C TYR A 68 -14.75 -3.12 11.61
N PRO A 69 -15.22 -3.68 12.75
CA PRO A 69 -16.48 -4.42 12.79
C PRO A 69 -17.67 -3.56 12.33
N GLY A 70 -18.55 -4.16 11.52
CA GLY A 70 -19.77 -3.50 11.05
C GLY A 70 -19.61 -2.53 9.90
N ILE A 71 -18.39 -2.37 9.33
CA ILE A 71 -18.20 -1.52 8.17
C ILE A 71 -18.96 -2.09 6.96
N ARG A 72 -19.63 -1.21 6.25
CA ARG A 72 -20.33 -1.53 5.00
C ARG A 72 -19.69 -0.76 3.85
N THR A 73 -19.53 -1.43 2.72
CA THR A 73 -19.01 -0.84 1.47
C THR A 73 -19.96 -1.19 0.33
N ASP A 74 -20.41 -0.19 -0.41
CA ASP A 74 -21.18 -0.35 -1.65
C ASP A 74 -20.37 0.21 -2.83
N GLY A 75 -20.73 -0.17 -4.06
CA GLY A 75 -20.02 0.18 -5.27
C GLY A 75 -18.96 -0.87 -5.63
N ARG A 76 -18.04 -0.51 -6.51
CA ARG A 76 -16.97 -1.40 -6.97
C ARG A 76 -15.60 -0.71 -6.86
N ILE A 77 -14.62 -1.49 -6.47
CA ILE A 77 -13.21 -1.07 -6.49
C ILE A 77 -12.49 -2.06 -7.39
N LEU A 78 -12.13 -1.64 -8.59
CA LEU A 78 -11.52 -2.48 -9.59
C LEU A 78 -10.00 -2.23 -9.59
N LEU A 79 -9.21 -3.25 -9.27
CA LEU A 79 -7.76 -3.24 -9.38
C LEU A 79 -7.38 -4.14 -10.56
N GLN A 80 -6.72 -3.57 -11.57
CA GLN A 80 -6.41 -4.25 -12.83
C GLN A 80 -7.67 -4.91 -13.45
N GLY A 81 -8.81 -4.20 -13.40
CA GLY A 81 -10.09 -4.65 -13.97
C GLY A 81 -10.88 -5.64 -13.10
N GLU A 82 -10.33 -6.12 -11.98
CA GLU A 82 -10.98 -7.10 -11.11
C GLU A 82 -11.50 -6.48 -9.81
N ASN A 83 -12.76 -6.74 -9.44
CA ASN A 83 -13.37 -6.21 -8.23
C ASN A 83 -12.71 -6.80 -6.99
N ILE A 84 -11.95 -5.99 -6.25
CA ILE A 84 -11.22 -6.43 -5.07
C ILE A 84 -12.12 -6.82 -3.90
N LEU A 85 -13.37 -6.33 -3.86
CA LEU A 85 -14.32 -6.66 -2.80
C LEU A 85 -14.78 -8.13 -2.87
N GLU A 86 -14.63 -8.78 -4.01
CA GLU A 86 -14.97 -10.18 -4.26
C GLU A 86 -13.79 -11.14 -4.09
N LYS A 87 -12.57 -10.60 -3.87
CA LYS A 87 -11.34 -11.40 -3.70
C LYS A 87 -11.04 -11.69 -2.24
N ASP A 88 -10.15 -12.65 -2.01
CA ASP A 88 -9.56 -12.85 -0.68
C ASP A 88 -8.75 -11.58 -0.29
N PRO A 89 -9.01 -11.00 0.90
CA PRO A 89 -8.27 -9.82 1.37
C PRO A 89 -6.75 -9.99 1.40
N MET A 90 -6.26 -11.21 1.64
CA MET A 90 -4.81 -11.49 1.64
C MET A 90 -4.21 -11.36 0.24
N VAL A 91 -4.96 -11.74 -0.79
CA VAL A 91 -4.54 -11.56 -2.19
C VAL A 91 -4.48 -10.07 -2.51
N VAL A 92 -5.52 -9.32 -2.17
CA VAL A 92 -5.57 -7.86 -2.43
C VAL A 92 -4.42 -7.13 -1.74
N ARG A 93 -4.10 -7.46 -0.49
CA ARG A 93 -3.01 -6.83 0.27
C ARG A 93 -1.60 -7.15 -0.26
N ARG A 94 -1.45 -8.20 -1.06
CA ARG A 94 -0.21 -8.47 -1.82
C ARG A 94 -0.09 -7.59 -3.06
N MET A 95 -1.22 -7.19 -3.65
CA MET A 95 -1.27 -6.36 -4.86
C MET A 95 -1.21 -4.86 -4.50
N ALA A 96 -1.85 -4.45 -3.42
CA ALA A 96 -1.94 -3.06 -2.96
C ALA A 96 -1.32 -2.89 -1.57
N GLY A 97 -0.05 -2.53 -1.52
CA GLY A 97 0.66 -2.20 -0.28
C GLY A 97 0.18 -0.88 0.33
N MET A 98 0.47 -0.67 1.62
CA MET A 98 0.14 0.56 2.32
C MET A 98 1.29 1.01 3.20
N VAL A 99 1.65 2.29 3.11
CA VAL A 99 2.54 2.96 4.06
C VAL A 99 1.67 3.75 5.04
N PHE A 100 1.87 3.51 6.35
CA PHE A 100 1.10 4.16 7.40
C PHE A 100 1.73 5.50 7.78
N GLN A 101 0.91 6.43 8.25
CA GLN A 101 1.36 7.73 8.74
C GLN A 101 2.30 7.61 9.94
N GLN A 102 2.05 6.64 10.83
CA GLN A 102 2.94 6.33 11.94
C GLN A 102 3.75 5.07 11.63
N PRO A 103 5.06 5.06 11.94
CA PRO A 103 5.88 3.86 11.82
C PRO A 103 5.27 2.72 12.66
N ASN A 104 5.14 1.54 12.07
CA ASN A 104 4.65 0.37 12.79
C ASN A 104 5.53 -0.87 12.55
N PRO A 105 6.81 -0.82 12.87
CA PRO A 105 7.66 -2.00 12.79
C PRO A 105 7.19 -3.07 13.78
N PHE A 106 7.50 -4.33 13.50
CA PHE A 106 7.36 -5.41 14.47
C PHE A 106 8.40 -5.20 15.59
N PRO A 107 7.99 -4.82 16.81
CA PRO A 107 8.93 -4.30 17.82
C PRO A 107 9.90 -5.37 18.35
N THR A 108 9.53 -6.64 18.21
CA THR A 108 10.36 -7.78 18.63
C THR A 108 11.32 -8.26 17.56
N MET A 109 11.15 -7.82 16.31
CA MET A 109 12.00 -8.18 15.20
C MET A 109 13.19 -7.24 15.06
N SER A 110 14.29 -7.76 14.48
CA SER A 110 15.43 -6.94 14.08
C SER A 110 15.07 -6.02 12.91
N ILE A 111 15.92 -5.03 12.61
CA ILE A 111 15.78 -4.17 11.43
C ILE A 111 15.73 -5.05 10.17
N ALA A 112 16.67 -5.98 10.02
CA ALA A 112 16.70 -6.91 8.90
C ALA A 112 15.42 -7.75 8.80
N ASP A 113 14.90 -8.26 9.92
CA ASP A 113 13.68 -9.06 9.92
C ASP A 113 12.43 -8.24 9.62
N ASN A 114 12.38 -6.97 9.99
CA ASN A 114 11.31 -6.06 9.60
C ASN A 114 11.29 -5.83 8.09
N VAL A 115 12.44 -5.54 7.48
CA VAL A 115 12.54 -5.41 6.00
C VAL A 115 12.11 -6.70 5.30
N MET A 116 12.51 -7.86 5.85
CA MET A 116 12.19 -9.17 5.29
C MET A 116 10.81 -9.69 5.70
N ALA A 117 10.04 -8.96 6.52
CA ALA A 117 8.78 -9.46 7.09
C ALA A 117 7.77 -9.90 6.01
N GLY A 118 7.66 -9.16 4.91
CA GLY A 118 6.78 -9.50 3.81
C GLY A 118 7.08 -10.87 3.19
N TYR A 119 8.34 -11.19 2.99
CA TYR A 119 8.78 -12.51 2.50
C TYR A 119 8.49 -13.61 3.52
N LYS A 120 8.88 -13.37 4.77
CA LYS A 120 8.74 -14.34 5.86
C LYS A 120 7.28 -14.69 6.15
N LEU A 121 6.41 -13.67 6.24
CA LEU A 121 4.99 -13.86 6.54
C LEU A 121 4.21 -14.50 5.37
N ASN A 122 4.66 -14.32 4.14
CA ASN A 122 4.08 -14.98 2.97
C ASN A 122 4.73 -16.34 2.65
N GLY A 123 5.64 -16.84 3.49
CA GLY A 123 6.31 -18.13 3.29
C GLY A 123 7.25 -18.17 2.08
N ILE A 124 7.69 -17.00 1.57
CA ILE A 124 8.58 -16.91 0.42
C ILE A 124 10.01 -17.17 0.89
N LYS A 125 10.61 -18.24 0.39
CA LYS A 125 11.99 -18.61 0.69
C LYS A 125 12.94 -17.83 -0.21
N VAL A 126 13.94 -17.20 0.37
CA VAL A 126 15.01 -16.49 -0.31
C VAL A 126 16.36 -17.07 0.10
N SER A 127 17.32 -17.11 -0.83
CA SER A 127 18.71 -17.47 -0.53
C SER A 127 19.39 -16.39 0.31
N LYS A 128 20.55 -16.71 0.91
CA LYS A 128 21.34 -15.72 1.65
C LYS A 128 21.74 -14.52 0.79
N ALA A 129 22.19 -14.76 -0.44
CA ALA A 129 22.57 -13.71 -1.37
C ALA A 129 21.37 -12.80 -1.74
N GLN A 130 20.21 -13.39 -2.05
CA GLN A 130 18.99 -12.62 -2.32
C GLN A 130 18.55 -11.80 -1.10
N ARG A 131 18.67 -12.35 0.12
CA ARG A 131 18.35 -11.62 1.33
C ARG A 131 19.25 -10.39 1.51
N GLU A 132 20.54 -10.52 1.30
CA GLU A 132 21.50 -9.40 1.37
C GLU A 132 21.19 -8.33 0.32
N GLU A 133 20.91 -8.73 -0.90
CA GLU A 133 20.50 -7.83 -1.99
C GLU A 133 19.22 -7.07 -1.66
N ILE A 134 18.16 -7.77 -1.22
CA ILE A 134 16.86 -7.16 -0.83
C ILE A 134 17.07 -6.15 0.30
N LEU A 135 17.82 -6.51 1.35
CA LEU A 135 18.09 -5.61 2.47
C LEU A 135 18.80 -4.35 2.01
N THR A 136 19.88 -4.50 1.24
CA THR A 136 20.67 -3.37 0.75
C THR A 136 19.83 -2.46 -0.13
N THR A 137 19.19 -3.04 -1.17
CA THR A 137 18.40 -2.27 -2.13
C THR A 137 17.20 -1.56 -1.47
N SER A 138 16.47 -2.27 -0.60
CA SER A 138 15.30 -1.68 0.09
C SER A 138 15.70 -0.52 1.02
N LEU A 139 16.77 -0.68 1.79
CA LEU A 139 17.23 0.36 2.71
C LEU A 139 17.89 1.53 1.99
N GLN A 140 18.58 1.28 0.87
CA GLN A 140 19.13 2.34 0.02
C GLN A 140 18.01 3.16 -0.64
N SER A 141 16.96 2.51 -1.15
CA SER A 141 15.86 3.20 -1.85
C SER A 141 15.10 4.20 -0.96
N VAL A 142 15.12 3.98 0.36
CA VAL A 142 14.52 4.89 1.35
C VAL A 142 15.55 5.72 2.12
N GLY A 143 16.83 5.69 1.73
CA GLY A 143 17.89 6.50 2.32
C GLY A 143 18.36 6.07 3.72
N LEU A 144 17.97 4.89 4.20
CA LEU A 144 18.28 4.41 5.55
C LEU A 144 19.55 3.55 5.63
N TRP A 145 20.10 3.10 4.50
CA TRP A 145 21.21 2.16 4.48
C TRP A 145 22.41 2.61 5.32
N GLU A 146 22.90 3.83 5.10
CA GLU A 146 24.07 4.35 5.81
C GLU A 146 23.85 4.47 7.32
N GLU A 147 22.62 4.66 7.73
CA GLU A 147 22.29 4.74 9.16
C GLU A 147 22.27 3.38 9.85
N VAL A 148 21.82 2.32 9.14
CA VAL A 148 21.48 1.04 9.79
C VAL A 148 22.38 -0.14 9.39
N LYS A 149 23.24 -0.03 8.38
CA LYS A 149 24.04 -1.14 7.83
C LYS A 149 24.84 -1.92 8.87
N ASP A 150 25.35 -1.24 9.90
CA ASP A 150 26.17 -1.83 10.96
C ASP A 150 25.36 -2.33 12.17
N ARG A 151 24.02 -2.24 12.11
CA ARG A 151 23.12 -2.61 13.22
C ARG A 151 21.84 -3.29 12.77
N LEU A 152 21.88 -3.99 11.64
CA LEU A 152 20.74 -4.70 11.07
C LEU A 152 20.14 -5.78 12.00
N ASP A 153 20.93 -6.30 12.92
CA ASP A 153 20.55 -7.24 13.98
C ASP A 153 19.82 -6.62 15.16
N LYS A 154 19.90 -5.29 15.31
CA LYS A 154 19.22 -4.57 16.40
C LYS A 154 17.71 -4.50 16.16
N ARG A 155 16.92 -4.36 17.24
CA ARG A 155 15.46 -4.24 17.17
C ARG A 155 15.05 -3.00 16.40
N GLY A 156 14.01 -3.11 15.56
CA GLY A 156 13.46 -1.98 14.80
C GLY A 156 12.93 -0.83 15.68
N SER A 157 12.56 -1.12 16.94
CA SER A 157 12.11 -0.12 17.91
C SER A 157 13.19 0.88 18.35
N PHE A 158 14.45 0.65 18.02
CA PHE A 158 15.55 1.60 18.30
C PHE A 158 15.71 2.70 17.24
N LEU A 159 14.97 2.61 16.12
CA LEU A 159 14.98 3.67 15.12
C LEU A 159 14.03 4.79 15.58
N SER A 160 14.52 6.03 15.54
CA SER A 160 13.66 7.19 15.74
C SER A 160 12.63 7.27 14.62
N GLY A 161 11.38 7.60 14.94
CA GLY A 161 10.30 7.75 13.96
C GLY A 161 10.48 9.02 13.13
N GLY A 162 11.43 9.00 12.21
CA GLY A 162 11.67 10.06 11.23
C GLY A 162 11.69 9.51 9.84
#